data_6f9d2b53dab85490315845c8c7d7f0db
#
_entry.id   6f9d2b53dab85490315845c8c7d7f0db
#
_cell.length_a   1.000
_cell.length_b   1.000
_cell.length_c   1.000
_cell.angle_alpha   90.00
_cell.angle_beta   90.00
_cell.angle_gamma   90.00
#
_symmetry.space_group_name_H-M   'P 1'
#
loop_
_entity.id
_entity.type
_entity.pdbx_description
1 polymer ?
#
loop_
_entity_poly.entity_id
_entity_poly.type
_entity_poly.pdbx_seq_one_letter_code
_entity_poly.pdbx_strand_id
1 'polypeptide(L)'
;MIQKYPRHQILDSRGCLEFIEFDSSFPFTPKRVYFLSDVPSGQNRGLHAHKELEQVIVCLQGSLDFKVNDSRSQELFHLSSDSDGYYIPPGVWRELRNFAKNTVVMVIASKHFDEDDYIYDLDQFNVWASARLE
;
A
#
# COMPACT_ATOMS: atom_id res chain seq x y z
N MET A 1 0.21 -12.81 1.20
CA MET A 1 -0.83 -12.31 0.31
C MET A 1 -1.45 -11.03 0.84
N ILE A 2 -2.05 -10.25 -0.02
CA ILE A 2 -2.74 -9.02 0.39
C ILE A 2 -3.86 -9.38 1.36
N GLN A 3 -3.96 -8.62 2.46
CA GLN A 3 -5.01 -8.77 3.45
C GLN A 3 -5.62 -7.42 3.77
N LYS A 4 -6.91 -7.40 4.05
CA LYS A 4 -7.56 -6.19 4.53
C LYS A 4 -6.98 -5.79 5.89
N TYR A 5 -6.78 -4.49 6.04
CA TYR A 5 -6.42 -3.88 7.32
C TYR A 5 -7.61 -3.06 7.80
N PRO A 6 -8.35 -3.52 8.83
CA PRO A 6 -9.52 -2.79 9.33
C PRO A 6 -9.10 -1.44 9.92
N ARG A 7 -9.85 -0.40 9.57
CA ARG A 7 -9.58 0.96 10.05
C ARG A 7 -10.40 1.25 11.29
N HIS A 8 -9.79 1.95 12.24
CA HIS A 8 -10.46 2.39 13.45
C HIS A 8 -10.87 3.85 13.29
N GLN A 9 -12.12 4.08 12.91
CA GLN A 9 -12.68 5.41 12.69
C GLN A 9 -13.81 5.65 13.68
N ILE A 10 -13.80 6.82 14.30
CA ILE A 10 -14.88 7.31 15.16
C ILE A 10 -15.50 8.52 14.49
N LEU A 11 -16.75 8.37 14.07
CA LEU A 11 -17.49 9.40 13.35
C LEU A 11 -18.54 9.99 14.28
N ASP A 12 -18.57 11.31 14.40
CA ASP A 12 -19.62 12.04 15.12
C ASP A 12 -19.82 13.42 14.46
N SER A 13 -20.63 14.28 15.11
CA SER A 13 -20.92 15.62 14.57
C SER A 13 -19.69 16.53 14.46
N ARG A 14 -18.57 16.18 15.08
CA ARG A 14 -17.33 16.94 15.03
C ARG A 14 -16.39 16.46 13.91
N GLY A 15 -16.72 15.38 13.22
CA GLY A 15 -15.91 14.82 12.14
C GLY A 15 -15.50 13.37 12.38
N CYS A 16 -14.37 12.99 11.80
CA CYS A 16 -13.82 11.64 11.88
C CYS A 16 -12.48 11.65 12.61
N LEU A 17 -12.39 10.86 13.69
CA LEU A 17 -11.12 10.54 14.32
C LEU A 17 -10.70 9.16 13.85
N GLU A 18 -9.52 9.07 13.26
CA GLU A 18 -8.96 7.78 12.86
C GLU A 18 -7.64 7.56 13.60
N PHE A 19 -7.42 6.35 14.08
CA PHE A 19 -6.18 6.01 14.78
C PHE A 19 -5.68 4.64 14.36
N ILE A 20 -4.37 4.45 14.50
CA ILE A 20 -3.68 3.18 14.28
C ILE A 20 -2.80 2.96 15.51
N GLU A 21 -2.96 1.81 16.16
CA GLU A 21 -2.14 1.44 17.30
C GLU A 21 -1.13 0.37 16.88
N PHE A 22 0.11 0.52 17.36
CA PHE A 22 1.18 -0.40 17.06
C PHE A 22 1.35 -1.39 18.21
N ASP A 23 0.33 -2.21 18.39
CA ASP A 23 0.30 -3.29 19.36
C ASP A 23 0.38 -4.65 18.65
N SER A 24 0.01 -5.71 19.34
CA SER A 24 0.06 -7.06 18.77
C SER A 24 -0.88 -7.27 17.59
N SER A 25 -1.86 -6.38 17.38
CA SER A 25 -2.78 -6.46 16.24
C SER A 25 -2.19 -5.87 14.97
N PHE A 26 -1.12 -5.05 15.06
CA PHE A 26 -0.47 -4.49 13.88
C PHE A 26 0.47 -5.54 13.26
N PRO A 27 0.47 -5.70 11.93
CA PRO A 27 1.12 -6.86 11.30
C PRO A 27 2.66 -6.87 11.34
N PHE A 28 3.31 -5.76 11.71
CA PHE A 28 4.77 -5.68 11.79
C PHE A 28 5.21 -4.56 12.74
N THR A 29 6.50 -4.48 13.02
CA THR A 29 7.07 -3.36 13.77
C THR A 29 7.31 -2.20 12.80
N PRO A 30 6.58 -1.08 12.94
CA PRO A 30 6.71 0.04 12.02
C PRO A 30 8.03 0.80 12.24
N LYS A 31 8.62 1.25 11.15
CA LYS A 31 9.85 2.04 11.16
C LYS A 31 9.69 3.38 10.46
N ARG A 32 8.71 3.51 9.57
CA ARG A 32 8.56 4.69 8.72
C ARG A 32 7.10 4.86 8.34
N VAL A 33 6.67 6.11 8.23
CA VAL A 33 5.40 6.46 7.60
C VAL A 33 5.69 7.49 6.51
N TYR A 34 5.00 7.37 5.38
CA TYR A 34 5.08 8.39 4.34
C TYR A 34 3.71 8.63 3.72
N PHE A 35 3.60 9.73 3.00
CA PHE A 35 2.36 10.18 2.42
C PHE A 35 2.54 10.47 0.93
N LEU A 36 1.49 10.18 0.15
CA LEU A 36 1.40 10.63 -1.24
C LEU A 36 0.27 11.65 -1.30
N SER A 37 0.55 12.80 -1.90
CA SER A 37 -0.43 13.86 -2.08
C SER A 37 -0.14 14.60 -3.38
N ASP A 38 -1.13 15.33 -3.86
CA ASP A 38 -0.99 16.17 -5.06
C ASP A 38 -0.51 15.39 -6.30
N VAL A 39 -0.89 14.12 -6.41
CA VAL A 39 -0.55 13.33 -7.60
C VAL A 39 -1.33 13.87 -8.79
N PRO A 40 -0.65 14.35 -9.84
CA PRO A 40 -1.34 14.90 -11.01
C PRO A 40 -2.21 13.87 -11.71
N SER A 41 -3.29 14.34 -12.35
CA SER A 41 -4.18 13.49 -13.13
C SER A 41 -3.37 12.71 -14.18
N GLY A 42 -3.61 11.41 -14.29
CA GLY A 42 -2.94 10.54 -15.24
C GLY A 42 -1.57 10.02 -14.79
N GLN A 43 -1.04 10.49 -13.67
CA GLN A 43 0.20 9.97 -13.12
C GLN A 43 -0.06 8.72 -12.30
N ASN A 44 0.84 7.75 -12.43
CA ASN A 44 0.84 6.52 -11.65
C ASN A 44 1.96 6.58 -10.61
N ARG A 45 1.75 5.92 -9.49
CA ARG A 45 2.76 5.79 -8.43
C ARG A 45 2.95 4.31 -8.11
N GLY A 46 3.96 4.01 -7.33
CA GLY A 46 4.33 2.64 -7.05
C GLY A 46 5.15 2.07 -8.20
N LEU A 47 4.57 1.20 -9.01
CA LEU A 47 5.24 0.52 -10.14
C LEU A 47 6.52 -0.16 -9.68
N HIS A 48 6.42 -0.89 -8.57
CA HIS A 48 7.55 -1.60 -7.98
C HIS A 48 7.08 -2.72 -7.07
N ALA A 49 8.03 -3.55 -6.66
CA ALA A 49 7.85 -4.54 -5.60
C ALA A 49 8.97 -4.39 -4.58
N HIS A 50 8.79 -4.98 -3.43
CA HIS A 50 9.80 -5.05 -2.38
C HIS A 50 10.14 -6.51 -2.08
N LYS A 51 11.41 -6.77 -1.82
CA LYS A 51 11.88 -8.12 -1.48
C LYS A 51 11.58 -8.50 -0.04
N GLU A 52 11.70 -7.55 0.89
CA GLU A 52 11.56 -7.78 2.33
C GLU A 52 10.57 -6.83 3.02
N LEU A 53 10.34 -5.65 2.48
CA LEU A 53 9.51 -4.62 3.10
C LEU A 53 8.05 -5.07 3.18
N GLU A 54 7.46 -4.86 4.35
CA GLU A 54 6.02 -4.98 4.58
C GLU A 54 5.42 -3.59 4.71
N GLN A 55 4.18 -3.43 4.25
CA GLN A 55 3.49 -2.13 4.29
C GLN A 55 2.02 -2.29 4.64
N VAL A 56 1.46 -1.22 5.23
CA VAL A 56 0.02 -1.01 5.30
C VAL A 56 -0.28 0.29 4.58
N ILE A 57 -1.22 0.23 3.63
CA ILE A 57 -1.65 1.38 2.84
C ILE A 57 -3.08 1.77 3.21
N VAL A 58 -3.31 3.08 3.37
CA VAL A 58 -4.61 3.64 3.73
C VAL A 58 -4.85 4.91 2.93
N CYS A 59 -6.01 5.01 2.29
CA CYS A 59 -6.41 6.27 1.63
C CYS A 59 -7.11 7.15 2.67
N LEU A 60 -6.51 8.29 3.00
CA LEU A 60 -7.06 9.20 4.00
C LEU A 60 -8.09 10.17 3.41
N GLN A 61 -7.94 10.52 2.14
CA GLN A 61 -8.82 11.46 1.45
C GLN A 61 -8.82 11.14 -0.03
N GLY A 62 -9.97 11.31 -0.69
CA GLY A 62 -10.10 11.06 -2.11
C GLY A 62 -10.23 9.58 -2.42
N SER A 63 -9.69 9.18 -3.56
CA SER A 63 -9.74 7.79 -4.01
C SER A 63 -8.66 7.49 -5.02
N LEU A 64 -8.36 6.20 -5.17
CA LEU A 64 -7.42 5.70 -6.18
C LEU A 64 -7.70 4.24 -6.44
N ASP A 65 -7.15 3.73 -7.54
CA ASP A 65 -7.12 2.30 -7.81
C ASP A 65 -5.77 1.73 -7.38
N PHE A 66 -5.83 0.60 -6.70
CA PHE A 66 -4.67 -0.10 -6.16
C PHE A 66 -4.62 -1.48 -6.80
N LYS A 67 -3.65 -1.67 -7.71
CA LYS A 67 -3.46 -2.92 -8.43
C LYS A 67 -2.27 -3.67 -7.84
N VAL A 68 -2.46 -4.96 -7.58
CA VAL A 68 -1.43 -5.83 -7.02
C VAL A 68 -1.27 -7.08 -7.86
N ASN A 69 -0.04 -7.60 -7.88
CA ASN A 69 0.34 -8.78 -8.64
C ASN A 69 1.41 -9.53 -7.84
N ASP A 70 1.13 -10.78 -7.51
CA ASP A 70 2.10 -11.64 -6.79
C ASP A 70 2.80 -12.64 -7.71
N SER A 71 2.76 -12.42 -9.02
CA SER A 71 3.23 -13.27 -10.11
C SER A 71 2.35 -14.47 -10.45
N ARG A 72 1.36 -14.77 -9.62
CA ARG A 72 0.39 -15.86 -9.88
C ARG A 72 -0.98 -15.31 -10.23
N SER A 73 -1.37 -14.24 -9.58
CA SER A 73 -2.68 -13.62 -9.76
C SER A 73 -2.57 -12.11 -9.63
N GLN A 74 -3.57 -11.42 -10.15
CA GLN A 74 -3.69 -9.97 -10.06
C GLN A 74 -5.02 -9.63 -9.43
N GLU A 75 -5.03 -8.59 -8.60
CA GLU A 75 -6.24 -8.05 -8.01
C GLU A 75 -6.25 -6.54 -8.14
N LEU A 76 -7.45 -5.98 -8.24
CA LEU A 76 -7.66 -4.53 -8.29
C LEU A 76 -8.57 -4.15 -7.14
N PHE A 77 -8.10 -3.22 -6.31
CA PHE A 77 -8.89 -2.66 -5.22
C PHE A 77 -9.13 -1.18 -5.48
N HIS A 78 -10.27 -0.69 -5.06
CA HIS A 78 -10.57 0.73 -5.07
C HIS A 78 -10.43 1.25 -3.64
N LEU A 79 -9.48 2.15 -3.42
CA LEU A 79 -9.23 2.75 -2.10
C LEU A 79 -9.90 4.12 -2.01
N SER A 80 -10.51 4.37 -0.88
CA SER A 80 -11.08 5.69 -0.57
C SER A 80 -11.00 5.94 0.93
N SER A 81 -11.45 7.11 1.36
CA SER A 81 -11.54 7.42 2.79
C SER A 81 -12.48 6.48 3.55
N ASP A 82 -13.39 5.81 2.84
CA ASP A 82 -14.39 4.90 3.42
C ASP A 82 -14.02 3.42 3.25
N SER A 83 -12.96 3.11 2.51
CA SER A 83 -12.54 1.72 2.31
C SER A 83 -11.67 1.22 3.46
N ASP A 84 -11.48 -0.10 3.53
CA ASP A 84 -10.42 -0.67 4.35
C ASP A 84 -9.05 -0.21 3.87
N GLY A 85 -8.05 -0.31 4.73
CA GLY A 85 -6.66 -0.34 4.31
C GLY A 85 -6.26 -1.74 3.87
N TYR A 86 -5.01 -1.89 3.45
CA TYR A 86 -4.50 -3.19 3.02
C TYR A 86 -3.09 -3.41 3.53
N TYR A 87 -2.85 -4.63 4.01
CA TYR A 87 -1.51 -5.10 4.32
C TYR A 87 -0.89 -5.69 3.06
N ILE A 88 0.32 -5.23 2.73
CA ILE A 88 1.06 -5.67 1.55
C ILE A 88 2.30 -6.43 2.04
N PRO A 89 2.33 -7.76 1.90
CA PRO A 89 3.51 -8.53 2.25
C PRO A 89 4.66 -8.32 1.27
N PRO A 90 5.88 -8.76 1.59
CA PRO A 90 6.97 -8.80 0.61
C PRO A 90 6.58 -9.60 -0.64
N GLY A 91 7.20 -9.27 -1.76
CA GLY A 91 7.03 -10.04 -2.98
C GLY A 91 5.75 -9.76 -3.75
N VAL A 92 5.20 -8.57 -3.59
CA VAL A 92 4.00 -8.14 -4.32
C VAL A 92 4.32 -6.91 -5.14
N TRP A 93 4.12 -7.00 -6.45
CA TRP A 93 4.18 -5.85 -7.35
C TRP A 93 2.92 -5.01 -7.15
N ARG A 94 3.07 -3.68 -7.07
CA ARG A 94 1.95 -2.77 -6.89
C ARG A 94 2.00 -1.61 -7.85
N GLU A 95 0.82 -1.13 -8.19
CA GLU A 95 0.61 0.07 -8.98
C GLU A 95 -0.52 0.87 -8.36
N LEU A 96 -0.31 2.17 -8.20
CA LEU A 96 -1.31 3.10 -7.70
C LEU A 96 -1.70 3.99 -8.87
N ARG A 97 -2.99 4.00 -9.21
CA ARG A 97 -3.50 4.63 -10.43
C ARG A 97 -4.78 5.40 -10.16
N ASN A 98 -5.16 6.23 -11.13
CA ASN A 98 -6.46 6.90 -11.15
C ASN A 98 -6.75 7.69 -9.87
N PHE A 99 -5.77 8.47 -9.43
CA PHE A 99 -5.93 9.32 -8.26
C PHE A 99 -6.98 10.39 -8.53
N ALA A 100 -8.00 10.46 -7.69
CA ALA A 100 -8.93 11.58 -7.69
C ALA A 100 -8.22 12.84 -7.20
N LYS A 101 -8.76 14.00 -7.53
CA LYS A 101 -8.21 15.28 -7.07
C LYS A 101 -8.19 15.31 -5.54
N ASN A 102 -7.12 15.87 -4.97
CA ASN A 102 -6.91 16.01 -3.53
C ASN A 102 -6.82 14.69 -2.77
N THR A 103 -6.43 13.61 -3.44
CA THR A 103 -6.23 12.32 -2.78
C THR A 103 -4.99 12.36 -1.90
N VAL A 104 -5.12 11.83 -0.71
CA VAL A 104 -4.01 11.65 0.24
C VAL A 104 -3.94 10.18 0.65
N VAL A 105 -2.79 9.59 0.46
CA VAL A 105 -2.51 8.19 0.81
C VAL A 105 -1.43 8.17 1.88
N MET A 106 -1.64 7.36 2.91
CA MET A 106 -0.67 7.11 3.95
C MET A 106 -0.16 5.67 3.83
N VAL A 107 1.15 5.50 3.96
CA VAL A 107 1.78 4.18 3.96
C VAL A 107 2.67 4.05 5.18
N ILE A 108 2.46 2.96 5.93
CA ILE A 108 3.28 2.59 7.08
C ILE A 108 4.17 1.44 6.63
N ALA A 109 5.46 1.54 6.92
CA ALA A 109 6.46 0.61 6.41
C ALA A 109 7.29 -0.01 7.52
N SER A 110 7.67 -1.27 7.32
CA SER A 110 8.41 -2.08 8.29
C SER A 110 9.91 -1.79 8.33
N LYS A 111 10.43 -1.03 7.37
CA LYS A 111 11.86 -0.73 7.26
C LYS A 111 12.07 0.72 6.87
N HIS A 112 13.25 1.25 7.17
CA HIS A 112 13.71 2.50 6.60
C HIS A 112 13.92 2.33 5.10
N PHE A 113 14.04 3.45 4.38
CA PHE A 113 14.28 3.41 2.94
C PHE A 113 15.56 2.62 2.64
N ASP A 114 15.43 1.65 1.72
CA ASP A 114 16.53 0.80 1.27
C ASP A 114 16.31 0.52 -0.22
N GLU A 115 17.06 1.20 -1.08
CA GLU A 115 16.87 1.06 -2.52
C GLU A 115 17.17 -0.36 -3.01
N ASP A 116 18.05 -1.09 -2.35
CA ASP A 116 18.38 -2.46 -2.72
C ASP A 116 17.21 -3.43 -2.52
N ASP A 117 16.21 -3.04 -1.73
CA ASP A 117 14.98 -3.80 -1.52
C ASP A 117 13.97 -3.66 -2.66
N TYR A 118 14.13 -2.69 -3.54
CA TYR A 118 13.18 -2.39 -4.61
C TYR A 118 13.45 -3.22 -5.86
N ILE A 119 12.37 -3.59 -6.55
CA ILE A 119 12.37 -4.14 -7.91
C ILE A 119 11.47 -3.23 -8.74
N TYR A 120 12.04 -2.50 -9.70
CA TYR A 120 11.33 -1.50 -10.48
C TYR A 120 10.87 -2.00 -11.86
N ASP A 121 11.31 -3.16 -12.28
CA ASP A 121 11.01 -3.73 -13.59
C ASP A 121 10.10 -4.94 -13.42
N LEU A 122 8.97 -4.94 -14.12
CA LEU A 122 7.98 -6.00 -13.98
C LEU A 122 8.51 -7.36 -14.42
N ASP A 123 9.31 -7.40 -15.48
CA ASP A 123 9.89 -8.66 -15.97
C ASP A 123 10.90 -9.20 -14.96
N GLN A 124 11.73 -8.34 -14.39
CA GLN A 124 12.65 -8.73 -13.31
C GLN A 124 11.89 -9.21 -12.07
N PHE A 125 10.77 -8.55 -11.75
CA PHE A 125 9.93 -9.00 -10.66
C PHE A 125 9.41 -10.42 -10.91
N ASN A 126 8.90 -10.69 -12.10
CA ASN A 126 8.35 -12.01 -12.42
C ASN A 126 9.42 -13.11 -12.32
N VAL A 127 10.64 -12.84 -12.78
CA VAL A 127 11.76 -13.77 -12.65
C VAL A 127 12.11 -14.02 -11.18
N TRP A 128 12.26 -12.94 -10.40
CA TRP A 128 12.59 -13.03 -8.98
C TRP A 128 11.51 -13.78 -8.19
N ALA A 129 10.24 -13.46 -8.44
CA ALA A 129 9.13 -14.08 -7.73
C ALA A 129 8.98 -15.57 -8.07
N SER A 130 9.21 -15.94 -9.34
CA SER A 130 9.18 -17.35 -9.75
C SER A 130 10.28 -18.17 -9.08
N ALA A 131 11.49 -17.65 -9.02
CA ALA A 131 12.59 -18.32 -8.35
C ALA A 131 12.33 -18.50 -6.86
N ARG A 132 11.66 -17.54 -6.24
CA ARG A 132 11.33 -17.55 -4.82
C ARG A 132 10.30 -18.63 -4.47
N LEU A 133 9.45 -19.01 -5.43
CA LEU A 133 8.41 -20.01 -5.26
C LEU A 133 8.91 -21.45 -5.43
N GLU A 134 10.12 -21.61 -5.91
CA GLU A 134 10.80 -22.90 -6.02
C GLU A 134 11.41 -23.28 -4.63
#